data_36457d2b021e6bc5cb51b2b69314a2ab
#
_entry.id   36457d2b021e6bc5cb51b2b69314a2ab
#
_cell.length_a   1.000
_cell.length_b   1.000
_cell.length_c   1.000
_cell.angle_alpha   90.00
_cell.angle_beta   90.00
_cell.angle_gamma   90.00
#
_symmetry.space_group_name_H-M   'P 1'
#
loop_
_entity.id
_entity.type
_entity.pdbx_description
1 polymer ?
#
loop_
_entity_poly.entity_id
_entity_poly.type
_entity_poly.pdbx_seq_one_letter_code
_entity_poly.pdbx_strand_id
1 'polypeptide(L)'
;DLGERIVEAVWNLIDVQIPRPIRRMTYTEAMEKYGTDKPDLRFGLELTELTDYFANTTFRVFKAPYVGAVVMPGGASQPRRTLDAWQEWAKQRGAKGLAYVLVQEDGELTGPVAKNITDEERAGLAAATGANPGDCIFFAAGEAKQARALLGAARVEIGHRTGLIKDGEWSFLWVVDAPLFESAAEATESGDVALGHSAWTAVHHAFTAPKPEFLDTFDKDPGSALAYAYDIVCNGNEIGGGSIRIHRRDVQERVFAVMGIGEEEAQEKFGFLLDAFKYGAPPMGGIAFGWDRIISLLAGVDSIREVIAFPKTGNGYDPLT
;
A
#
# COMPACT_ATOMS: atom_id res chain seq x y z
N ASP A 1 3.24 -18.44 12.31
CA ASP A 1 3.56 -18.77 13.72
C ASP A 1 5.01 -18.45 14.08
N LEU A 2 6.03 -18.92 13.34
CA LEU A 2 7.44 -18.60 13.67
C LEU A 2 7.72 -17.08 13.60
N GLY A 3 7.28 -16.40 12.55
CA GLY A 3 7.47 -14.97 12.39
C GLY A 3 6.81 -14.16 13.54
N GLU A 4 5.59 -14.53 13.95
CA GLU A 4 4.91 -13.89 15.08
C GLU A 4 5.67 -14.08 16.40
N ARG A 5 6.25 -15.25 16.64
CA ARG A 5 7.08 -15.51 17.83
C ARG A 5 8.36 -14.67 17.85
N ILE A 6 8.98 -14.45 16.69
CA ILE A 6 10.16 -13.60 16.56
C ILE A 6 9.78 -12.14 16.90
N VAL A 7 8.70 -11.64 16.29
CA VAL A 7 8.23 -10.26 16.53
C VAL A 7 7.83 -10.07 17.99
N GLU A 8 7.11 -11.03 18.58
CA GLU A 8 6.75 -11.01 20.01
C GLU A 8 7.99 -10.93 20.91
N ALA A 9 9.00 -11.78 20.65
CA ALA A 9 10.25 -11.78 21.42
C ALA A 9 11.00 -10.43 21.32
N VAL A 10 10.98 -9.79 20.16
CA VAL A 10 11.62 -8.50 19.93
C VAL A 10 10.88 -7.37 20.66
N TRP A 11 9.55 -7.30 20.56
CA TRP A 11 8.78 -6.25 21.25
C TRP A 11 8.72 -6.43 22.77
N ASN A 12 8.87 -7.65 23.27
CA ASN A 12 9.04 -7.90 24.70
C ASN A 12 10.30 -7.22 25.29
N LEU A 13 11.31 -6.85 24.48
CA LEU A 13 12.46 -6.09 24.94
C LEU A 13 12.12 -4.67 25.42
N ILE A 14 10.99 -4.14 24.99
CA ILE A 14 10.44 -2.84 25.42
C ILE A 14 9.13 -2.98 26.19
N ASP A 15 8.90 -4.15 26.77
CA ASP A 15 7.70 -4.46 27.60
C ASP A 15 6.36 -4.34 26.85
N VAL A 16 6.37 -4.50 25.53
CA VAL A 16 5.17 -4.49 24.69
C VAL A 16 4.73 -5.91 24.38
N GLN A 17 3.47 -6.22 24.74
CA GLN A 17 2.84 -7.50 24.41
C GLN A 17 2.08 -7.41 23.10
N ILE A 18 2.38 -8.31 22.16
CA ILE A 18 1.71 -8.37 20.88
C ILE A 18 0.54 -9.35 20.94
N PRO A 19 -0.66 -8.95 20.49
CA PRO A 19 -1.80 -9.88 20.40
C PRO A 19 -1.52 -10.98 19.37
N ARG A 20 -1.77 -12.23 19.73
CA ARG A 20 -1.62 -13.38 18.83
C ARG A 20 -2.93 -14.18 18.78
N PRO A 21 -3.33 -14.67 17.59
CA PRO A 21 -2.66 -14.49 16.28
C PRO A 21 -2.72 -13.05 15.79
N ILE A 22 -1.69 -12.59 15.08
CA ILE A 22 -1.69 -11.28 14.44
C ILE A 22 -2.77 -11.25 13.35
N ARG A 23 -3.52 -10.14 13.28
CA ARG A 23 -4.56 -9.92 12.26
C ARG A 23 -4.01 -10.13 10.86
N ARG A 24 -4.83 -10.71 9.99
CA ARG A 24 -4.56 -10.82 8.56
C ARG A 24 -5.50 -9.92 7.77
N MET A 25 -4.99 -9.31 6.71
CA MET A 25 -5.72 -8.48 5.78
C MET A 25 -5.26 -8.83 4.37
N THR A 26 -6.16 -8.88 3.40
CA THR A 26 -5.76 -9.05 2.02
C THR A 26 -5.15 -7.77 1.47
N TYR A 27 -4.28 -7.91 0.47
CA TYR A 27 -3.72 -6.77 -0.27
C TYR A 27 -4.83 -5.87 -0.83
N THR A 28 -5.86 -6.47 -1.42
CA THR A 28 -7.01 -5.73 -1.97
C THR A 28 -7.69 -4.91 -0.88
N GLU A 29 -8.00 -5.51 0.28
CA GLU A 29 -8.60 -4.78 1.40
C GLU A 29 -7.70 -3.63 1.88
N ALA A 30 -6.39 -3.85 1.96
CA ALA A 30 -5.44 -2.82 2.36
C ALA A 30 -5.42 -1.63 1.38
N MET A 31 -5.41 -1.92 0.08
CA MET A 31 -5.43 -0.88 -0.96
C MET A 31 -6.77 -0.13 -1.03
N GLU A 32 -7.88 -0.83 -0.90
CA GLU A 32 -9.22 -0.21 -0.96
C GLU A 32 -9.50 0.67 0.26
N LYS A 33 -9.20 0.18 1.46
CA LYS A 33 -9.53 0.89 2.70
C LYS A 33 -8.49 1.90 3.15
N TYR A 34 -7.22 1.70 2.80
CA TYR A 34 -6.12 2.50 3.34
C TYR A 34 -5.20 3.09 2.28
N GLY A 35 -5.36 2.70 1.01
CA GLY A 35 -4.58 3.22 -0.12
C GLY A 35 -3.10 2.81 -0.11
N THR A 36 -2.75 1.76 0.64
CA THR A 36 -1.38 1.25 0.77
C THR A 36 -1.39 -0.22 1.19
N ASP A 37 -0.38 -0.96 0.78
CA ASP A 37 -0.11 -2.35 1.19
C ASP A 37 0.49 -2.49 2.61
N LYS A 38 0.83 -1.37 3.25
CA LYS A 38 1.39 -1.31 4.61
C LYS A 38 0.66 -0.28 5.48
N PRO A 39 -0.64 -0.48 5.76
CA PRO A 39 -1.43 0.51 6.47
C PRO A 39 -1.03 0.64 7.95
N ASP A 40 -1.07 1.87 8.45
CA ASP A 40 -1.04 2.14 9.88
C ASP A 40 -2.47 2.00 10.44
N LEU A 41 -2.67 1.03 11.30
CA LEU A 41 -3.98 0.73 11.89
C LEU A 41 -4.12 1.23 13.35
N ARG A 42 -3.20 2.09 13.84
CA ARG A 42 -3.32 2.70 15.17
C ARG A 42 -4.51 3.64 15.30
N PHE A 43 -5.05 4.09 14.17
CA PHE A 43 -6.20 5.00 14.11
C PHE A 43 -7.18 4.56 13.02
N GLY A 44 -8.42 5.04 13.11
CA GLY A 44 -9.45 4.82 12.10
C GLY A 44 -9.17 5.56 10.78
N LEU A 45 -10.19 6.12 10.17
CA LEU A 45 -10.15 6.80 8.87
C LEU A 45 -9.90 5.84 7.72
N GLU A 46 -10.90 5.09 7.34
CA GLU A 46 -10.88 4.32 6.10
C GLU A 46 -11.19 5.24 4.91
N LEU A 47 -10.64 4.90 3.74
CA LEU A 47 -11.01 5.53 2.47
C LEU A 47 -12.43 5.10 2.09
N THR A 48 -13.17 5.99 1.46
CA THR A 48 -14.50 5.70 0.91
C THR A 48 -14.44 5.83 -0.60
N GLU A 49 -14.80 4.76 -1.32
CA GLU A 49 -14.98 4.84 -2.76
C GLU A 49 -16.34 5.47 -3.10
N LEU A 50 -16.33 6.43 -3.99
CA LEU A 50 -17.48 7.23 -4.40
C LEU A 50 -17.70 7.21 -5.93
N THR A 51 -17.07 6.28 -6.65
CA THR A 51 -17.17 6.17 -8.10
C THR A 51 -18.61 6.03 -8.54
N ASP A 52 -19.37 5.10 -7.94
CA ASP A 52 -20.77 4.87 -8.24
C ASP A 52 -21.66 6.03 -7.75
N TYR A 53 -21.30 6.65 -6.61
CA TYR A 53 -22.01 7.81 -6.09
C TYR A 53 -22.01 8.97 -7.08
N PHE A 54 -20.89 9.22 -7.75
CA PHE A 54 -20.72 10.26 -8.76
C PHE A 54 -20.88 9.79 -10.20
N ALA A 55 -21.49 8.63 -10.45
CA ALA A 55 -21.65 8.07 -11.80
C ALA A 55 -22.35 9.02 -12.78
N ASN A 56 -23.31 9.82 -12.29
CA ASN A 56 -24.07 10.79 -13.09
C ASN A 56 -23.67 12.25 -12.86
N THR A 57 -22.53 12.49 -12.23
CA THR A 57 -22.09 13.84 -11.87
C THR A 57 -21.87 14.73 -13.09
N THR A 58 -22.17 15.99 -12.95
CA THR A 58 -21.82 17.04 -13.94
C THR A 58 -20.44 17.63 -13.67
N PHE A 59 -19.87 17.41 -12.49
CA PHE A 59 -18.57 17.91 -12.09
C PHE A 59 -17.43 17.19 -12.83
N ARG A 60 -16.78 17.91 -13.75
CA ARG A 60 -15.79 17.35 -14.66
C ARG A 60 -14.66 16.59 -13.96
N VAL A 61 -14.23 17.05 -12.79
CA VAL A 61 -13.12 16.44 -12.04
C VAL A 61 -13.47 15.01 -11.57
N PHE A 62 -14.75 14.77 -11.26
CA PHE A 62 -15.22 13.48 -10.78
C PHE A 62 -15.72 12.55 -11.91
N LYS A 63 -15.65 12.99 -13.16
CA LYS A 63 -15.81 12.12 -14.33
C LYS A 63 -14.52 11.36 -14.59
N ALA A 64 -14.17 10.44 -13.70
CA ALA A 64 -12.93 9.70 -13.70
C ALA A 64 -13.19 8.20 -13.45
N PRO A 65 -12.26 7.30 -13.80
CA PRO A 65 -12.39 5.87 -13.53
C PRO A 65 -12.58 5.53 -12.05
N TYR A 66 -12.01 6.35 -11.17
CA TYR A 66 -12.09 6.24 -9.73
C TYR A 66 -12.30 7.60 -9.08
N VAL A 67 -13.19 7.67 -8.10
CA VAL A 67 -13.36 8.79 -7.18
C VAL A 67 -13.37 8.24 -5.77
N GLY A 68 -12.49 8.74 -4.91
CA GLY A 68 -12.41 8.34 -3.52
C GLY A 68 -12.34 9.54 -2.58
N ALA A 69 -12.58 9.28 -1.31
CA ALA A 69 -12.54 10.29 -0.26
C ALA A 69 -11.89 9.79 1.02
N VAL A 70 -11.40 10.72 1.83
CA VAL A 70 -11.00 10.52 3.23
C VAL A 70 -11.49 11.69 4.07
N VAL A 71 -11.98 11.40 5.27
CA VAL A 71 -12.52 12.42 6.18
C VAL A 71 -11.44 12.90 7.13
N MET A 72 -11.31 14.23 7.30
CA MET A 72 -10.51 14.85 8.35
C MET A 72 -11.44 15.35 9.46
N PRO A 73 -11.46 14.69 10.64
CA PRO A 73 -12.29 15.12 11.76
C PRO A 73 -11.94 16.55 12.20
N GLY A 74 -12.96 17.38 12.43
CA GLY A 74 -12.81 18.76 12.84
C GLY A 74 -12.18 19.68 11.77
N GLY A 75 -12.03 19.19 10.54
CA GLY A 75 -11.33 19.91 9.46
C GLY A 75 -12.04 21.15 8.97
N ALA A 76 -13.36 21.30 9.18
CA ALA A 76 -14.09 22.49 8.78
C ALA A 76 -13.71 23.74 9.59
N SER A 77 -13.20 23.57 10.80
CA SER A 77 -12.72 24.65 11.66
C SER A 77 -11.31 25.14 11.30
N GLN A 78 -10.63 24.45 10.39
CA GLN A 78 -9.27 24.82 9.96
C GLN A 78 -9.25 26.16 9.23
N PRO A 79 -8.27 27.03 9.52
CA PRO A 79 -8.10 28.27 8.77
C PRO A 79 -7.87 27.98 7.28
N ARG A 80 -8.37 28.86 6.42
CA ARG A 80 -8.19 28.75 4.96
C ARG A 80 -6.74 28.51 4.55
N ARG A 81 -5.79 29.15 5.22
CA ARG A 81 -4.34 28.94 4.99
C ARG A 81 -3.93 27.48 5.17
N THR A 82 -4.50 26.78 6.14
CA THR A 82 -4.21 25.35 6.38
C THR A 82 -4.78 24.49 5.26
N LEU A 83 -5.99 24.80 4.78
CA LEU A 83 -6.60 24.10 3.65
C LEU A 83 -5.84 24.36 2.35
N ASP A 84 -5.34 25.59 2.14
CA ASP A 84 -4.47 25.92 1.00
C ASP A 84 -3.14 25.14 1.09
N ALA A 85 -2.58 24.95 2.29
CA ALA A 85 -1.37 24.14 2.49
C ALA A 85 -1.56 22.66 2.12
N TRP A 86 -2.77 22.11 2.22
CA TRP A 86 -3.07 20.76 1.72
C TRP A 86 -2.97 20.66 0.21
N GLN A 87 -3.27 21.73 -0.53
CA GLN A 87 -3.10 21.75 -1.98
C GLN A 87 -1.61 21.66 -2.37
N GLU A 88 -0.76 22.42 -1.68
CA GLU A 88 0.70 22.37 -1.91
C GLU A 88 1.28 21.01 -1.47
N TRP A 89 0.80 20.44 -0.38
CA TRP A 89 1.16 19.10 0.08
C TRP A 89 0.87 18.04 -0.99
N ALA A 90 -0.30 18.12 -1.63
CA ALA A 90 -0.69 17.20 -2.70
C ALA A 90 0.16 17.40 -3.97
N LYS A 91 0.45 18.65 -4.35
CA LYS A 91 1.29 18.96 -5.51
C LYS A 91 2.72 18.45 -5.36
N GLN A 92 3.29 18.53 -4.16
CA GLN A 92 4.62 17.98 -3.85
C GLN A 92 4.69 16.45 -4.04
N ARG A 93 3.53 15.78 -4.06
CA ARG A 93 3.35 14.35 -4.33
C ARG A 93 2.93 14.03 -5.76
N GLY A 94 3.05 14.99 -6.66
CA GLY A 94 2.74 14.83 -8.08
C GLY A 94 1.26 14.96 -8.44
N ALA A 95 0.38 15.24 -7.48
CA ALA A 95 -1.04 15.47 -7.74
C ALA A 95 -1.32 16.89 -8.21
N LYS A 96 -2.43 17.09 -8.93
CA LYS A 96 -2.87 18.44 -9.35
C LYS A 96 -3.42 19.29 -8.19
N GLY A 97 -3.76 18.65 -7.08
CA GLY A 97 -4.34 19.22 -5.89
C GLY A 97 -5.13 18.16 -5.12
N LEU A 98 -5.72 18.56 -4.00
CA LEU A 98 -6.59 17.73 -3.17
C LEU A 98 -7.93 18.45 -3.04
N ALA A 99 -8.94 18.03 -3.81
CA ALA A 99 -10.27 18.63 -3.76
C ALA A 99 -10.91 18.40 -2.37
N TYR A 100 -11.73 19.34 -1.91
CA TYR A 100 -12.34 19.22 -0.60
C TYR A 100 -13.73 19.85 -0.49
N VAL A 101 -14.46 19.39 0.54
CA VAL A 101 -15.72 19.95 1.04
C VAL A 101 -15.61 20.12 2.54
N LEU A 102 -16.19 21.18 3.07
CA LEU A 102 -16.36 21.39 4.50
C LEU A 102 -17.81 21.11 4.90
N VAL A 103 -18.01 20.31 5.91
CA VAL A 103 -19.33 20.04 6.51
C VAL A 103 -19.51 21.03 7.66
N GLN A 104 -20.39 22.00 7.48
CA GLN A 104 -20.65 23.01 8.49
C GLN A 104 -21.41 22.43 9.68
N GLU A 105 -21.48 23.16 10.81
CA GLU A 105 -22.19 22.72 12.03
C GLU A 105 -23.68 22.47 11.81
N ASP A 106 -24.30 23.17 10.85
CA ASP A 106 -25.69 22.96 10.45
C ASP A 106 -25.87 21.84 9.42
N GLY A 107 -24.77 21.19 9.01
CA GLY A 107 -24.75 20.15 8.00
C GLY A 107 -24.67 20.67 6.56
N GLU A 108 -24.63 21.99 6.33
CA GLU A 108 -24.44 22.56 5.00
C GLU A 108 -23.04 22.26 4.49
N LEU A 109 -22.94 21.92 3.19
CA LEU A 109 -21.67 21.68 2.54
C LEU A 109 -21.15 22.94 1.87
N THR A 110 -19.94 23.33 2.18
CA THR A 110 -19.25 24.49 1.60
C THR A 110 -17.89 24.12 0.99
N GLY A 111 -17.30 25.03 0.23
CA GLY A 111 -15.99 24.83 -0.37
C GLY A 111 -16.03 24.60 -1.88
N PRO A 112 -14.85 24.31 -2.48
CA PRO A 112 -14.72 24.25 -3.94
C PRO A 112 -15.57 23.17 -4.60
N VAL A 113 -15.62 21.98 -4.02
CA VAL A 113 -16.41 20.86 -4.58
C VAL A 113 -17.90 21.10 -4.42
N ALA A 114 -18.36 21.61 -3.28
CA ALA A 114 -19.77 21.84 -2.99
C ALA A 114 -20.48 22.75 -4.02
N LYS A 115 -19.72 23.64 -4.65
CA LYS A 115 -20.24 24.57 -5.68
C LYS A 115 -20.41 23.92 -7.05
N ASN A 116 -19.84 22.75 -7.28
CA ASN A 116 -19.76 22.11 -8.58
C ASN A 116 -20.54 20.79 -8.67
N ILE A 117 -21.04 20.28 -7.55
CA ILE A 117 -21.89 19.10 -7.48
C ILE A 117 -23.36 19.46 -7.39
N THR A 118 -24.25 18.54 -7.73
CA THR A 118 -25.70 18.75 -7.70
C THR A 118 -26.24 18.85 -6.28
N ASP A 119 -27.46 19.34 -6.12
CA ASP A 119 -28.13 19.42 -4.82
C ASP A 119 -28.35 18.02 -4.20
N GLU A 120 -28.65 17.02 -5.04
CA GLU A 120 -28.82 15.63 -4.64
C GLU A 120 -27.48 15.03 -4.15
N GLU A 121 -26.41 15.21 -4.92
CA GLU A 121 -25.04 14.80 -4.51
C GLU A 121 -24.61 15.50 -3.21
N ARG A 122 -24.98 16.77 -3.05
CA ARG A 122 -24.67 17.54 -1.84
C ARG A 122 -25.40 17.01 -0.60
N ALA A 123 -26.66 16.69 -0.75
CA ALA A 123 -27.51 16.23 0.35
C ALA A 123 -27.08 14.88 0.92
N GLY A 124 -26.52 13.98 0.09
CA GLY A 124 -26.14 12.61 0.50
C GLY A 124 -24.67 12.44 0.88
N LEU A 125 -23.80 13.39 0.54
CA LEU A 125 -22.35 13.19 0.57
C LEU A 125 -21.78 12.94 1.98
N ALA A 126 -22.24 13.68 2.99
CA ALA A 126 -21.80 13.49 4.37
C ALA A 126 -22.14 12.06 4.86
N ALA A 127 -23.34 11.60 4.59
CA ALA A 127 -23.76 10.23 4.93
C ALA A 127 -22.95 9.17 4.17
N ALA A 128 -22.69 9.37 2.87
CA ALA A 128 -21.94 8.45 2.04
C ALA A 128 -20.48 8.30 2.49
N THR A 129 -19.89 9.34 3.09
CA THR A 129 -18.50 9.34 3.58
C THR A 129 -18.38 9.10 5.08
N GLY A 130 -19.50 9.07 5.81
CA GLY A 130 -19.49 9.01 7.28
C GLY A 130 -18.99 10.29 7.97
N ALA A 131 -18.96 11.42 7.24
CA ALA A 131 -18.53 12.69 7.79
C ALA A 131 -19.61 13.29 8.70
N ASN A 132 -19.16 13.94 9.78
CA ASN A 132 -20.01 14.64 10.73
C ASN A 132 -19.95 16.16 10.52
N PRO A 133 -20.91 16.93 11.05
CA PRO A 133 -20.75 18.37 11.16
C PRO A 133 -19.41 18.75 11.82
N GLY A 134 -18.73 19.71 11.21
CA GLY A 134 -17.39 20.13 11.62
C GLY A 134 -16.23 19.46 10.86
N ASP A 135 -16.48 18.44 10.06
CA ASP A 135 -15.44 17.69 9.33
C ASP A 135 -15.10 18.31 7.97
N CYS A 136 -13.93 17.94 7.45
CA CYS A 136 -13.52 18.18 6.07
C CYS A 136 -13.41 16.85 5.31
N ILE A 137 -13.97 16.79 4.12
CA ILE A 137 -13.86 15.63 3.24
C ILE A 137 -12.87 15.98 2.13
N PHE A 138 -11.77 15.23 2.02
CA PHE A 138 -10.83 15.32 0.91
C PHE A 138 -11.13 14.27 -0.14
N PHE A 139 -10.92 14.64 -1.42
CA PHE A 139 -11.17 13.76 -2.56
C PHE A 139 -9.93 13.63 -3.45
N ALA A 140 -9.77 12.44 -4.02
CA ALA A 140 -8.91 12.23 -5.17
C ALA A 140 -9.71 11.51 -6.27
N ALA A 141 -9.45 11.87 -7.52
CA ALA A 141 -10.10 11.29 -8.69
C ALA A 141 -9.08 11.09 -9.82
N GLY A 142 -9.18 9.99 -10.54
CA GLY A 142 -8.28 9.62 -11.63
C GLY A 142 -8.08 8.13 -11.71
N GLU A 143 -6.88 7.69 -12.05
CA GLU A 143 -6.51 6.27 -11.98
C GLU A 143 -6.54 5.77 -10.54
N ALA A 144 -7.16 4.61 -10.33
CA ALA A 144 -7.46 4.10 -8.99
C ALA A 144 -6.22 3.95 -8.11
N LYS A 145 -5.13 3.38 -8.65
CA LYS A 145 -3.86 3.17 -7.92
C LYS A 145 -3.30 4.50 -7.41
N GLN A 146 -3.21 5.51 -8.26
CA GLN A 146 -2.67 6.83 -7.93
C GLN A 146 -3.58 7.60 -6.95
N ALA A 147 -4.89 7.58 -7.19
CA ALA A 147 -5.86 8.29 -6.33
C ALA A 147 -5.92 7.67 -4.93
N ARG A 148 -5.93 6.34 -4.81
CA ARG A 148 -5.86 5.62 -3.53
C ARG A 148 -4.56 5.90 -2.79
N ALA A 149 -3.41 5.91 -3.49
CA ALA A 149 -2.12 6.22 -2.89
C ALA A 149 -2.08 7.65 -2.31
N LEU A 150 -2.61 8.63 -3.03
CA LEU A 150 -2.72 10.01 -2.54
C LEU A 150 -3.61 10.11 -1.30
N LEU A 151 -4.78 9.47 -1.33
CA LEU A 151 -5.70 9.46 -0.18
C LEU A 151 -5.12 8.69 1.01
N GLY A 152 -4.42 7.58 0.78
CA GLY A 152 -3.71 6.84 1.82
C GLY A 152 -2.63 7.69 2.50
N ALA A 153 -1.85 8.43 1.72
CA ALA A 153 -0.89 9.39 2.26
C ALA A 153 -1.57 10.52 3.02
N ALA A 154 -2.69 11.07 2.49
CA ALA A 154 -3.48 12.10 3.17
C ALA A 154 -4.07 11.58 4.49
N ARG A 155 -4.53 10.34 4.54
CA ARG A 155 -5.01 9.67 5.74
C ARG A 155 -3.98 9.68 6.87
N VAL A 156 -2.73 9.29 6.56
CA VAL A 156 -1.64 9.29 7.55
C VAL A 156 -1.29 10.70 7.99
N GLU A 157 -1.20 11.65 7.07
CA GLU A 157 -0.95 13.06 7.37
C GLU A 157 -2.05 13.67 8.25
N ILE A 158 -3.32 13.34 8.00
CA ILE A 158 -4.44 13.71 8.87
C ILE A 158 -4.21 13.14 10.26
N GLY A 159 -3.89 11.85 10.37
CA GLY A 159 -3.63 11.18 11.65
C GLY A 159 -2.58 11.90 12.49
N HIS A 160 -1.48 12.34 11.86
CA HIS A 160 -0.44 13.13 12.53
C HIS A 160 -0.92 14.52 12.92
N ARG A 161 -1.50 15.28 12.00
CA ARG A 161 -1.92 16.67 12.26
C ARG A 161 -3.07 16.80 13.27
N THR A 162 -3.92 15.79 13.36
CA THR A 162 -5.07 15.80 14.27
C THR A 162 -4.81 15.06 15.59
N GLY A 163 -3.60 14.50 15.77
CA GLY A 163 -3.22 13.78 16.99
C GLY A 163 -3.95 12.44 17.17
N LEU A 164 -4.45 11.83 16.09
CA LEU A 164 -5.07 10.50 16.12
C LEU A 164 -4.03 9.40 16.27
N ILE A 165 -2.81 9.63 15.79
CA ILE A 165 -1.69 8.70 15.96
C ILE A 165 -1.03 9.03 17.30
N LYS A 166 -1.05 8.08 18.23
CA LYS A 166 -0.48 8.24 19.56
C LYS A 166 0.86 7.53 19.67
N ASP A 167 1.77 8.16 20.37
CA ASP A 167 3.07 7.57 20.69
C ASP A 167 2.90 6.37 21.62
N GLY A 168 3.74 5.35 21.41
CA GLY A 168 3.72 4.14 22.21
C GLY A 168 2.58 3.14 21.90
N GLU A 169 1.69 3.45 20.97
CA GLU A 169 0.72 2.50 20.44
C GLU A 169 1.33 1.66 19.31
N TRP A 170 1.03 0.37 19.32
CA TRP A 170 1.54 -0.59 18.34
C TRP A 170 0.42 -1.34 17.67
N SER A 171 0.48 -1.41 16.35
CA SER A 171 -0.48 -2.17 15.53
C SER A 171 0.27 -3.04 14.54
N PHE A 172 -0.04 -4.33 14.56
CA PHE A 172 0.56 -5.34 13.69
C PHE A 172 -0.48 -5.98 12.80
N LEU A 173 -0.10 -6.26 11.55
CA LEU A 173 -0.92 -7.06 10.66
C LEU A 173 -0.06 -7.82 9.66
N TRP A 174 -0.59 -8.94 9.19
CA TRP A 174 -0.12 -9.60 7.98
C TRP A 174 -0.91 -9.07 6.78
N VAL A 175 -0.23 -8.62 5.75
CA VAL A 175 -0.82 -8.39 4.43
C VAL A 175 -0.53 -9.61 3.58
N VAL A 176 -1.58 -10.18 3.00
CA VAL A 176 -1.55 -11.44 2.24
C VAL A 176 -2.31 -11.27 0.92
N ASP A 177 -2.20 -12.27 0.04
CA ASP A 177 -2.98 -12.31 -1.19
C ASP A 177 -2.70 -11.12 -2.13
N ALA A 178 -1.43 -10.72 -2.21
CA ALA A 178 -0.99 -9.74 -3.20
C ALA A 178 -1.11 -10.32 -4.61
N PRO A 179 -1.29 -9.49 -5.66
CA PRO A 179 -1.22 -9.94 -7.04
C PRO A 179 0.10 -10.66 -7.34
N LEU A 180 0.05 -11.71 -8.13
CA LEU A 180 1.28 -12.40 -8.59
C LEU A 180 2.01 -11.57 -9.63
N PHE A 181 1.24 -10.94 -10.53
CA PHE A 181 1.73 -10.10 -11.60
C PHE A 181 1.02 -8.75 -11.59
N GLU A 182 1.70 -7.73 -12.09
CA GLU A 182 1.13 -6.44 -12.43
C GLU A 182 1.51 -6.05 -13.86
N SER A 183 0.84 -5.06 -14.41
CA SER A 183 1.21 -4.50 -15.72
C SER A 183 2.61 -3.89 -15.65
N ALA A 184 3.47 -4.22 -16.61
CA ALA A 184 4.81 -3.65 -16.71
C ALA A 184 4.80 -2.11 -16.86
N ALA A 185 3.75 -1.56 -17.47
CA ALA A 185 3.54 -0.12 -17.58
C ALA A 185 3.24 0.50 -16.20
N GLU A 186 2.36 -0.11 -15.42
CA GLU A 186 2.03 0.35 -14.05
C GLU A 186 3.22 0.27 -13.10
N ALA A 187 4.02 -0.82 -13.18
CA ALA A 187 5.25 -0.95 -12.41
C ALA A 187 6.23 0.18 -12.73
N THR A 188 6.44 0.46 -14.02
CA THR A 188 7.35 1.53 -14.46
C THR A 188 6.85 2.92 -14.04
N GLU A 189 5.55 3.19 -14.12
CA GLU A 189 4.95 4.44 -13.65
C GLU A 189 5.07 4.63 -12.13
N SER A 190 5.06 3.53 -11.37
CA SER A 190 5.30 3.53 -9.92
C SER A 190 6.77 3.68 -9.53
N GLY A 191 7.69 3.64 -10.51
CA GLY A 191 9.14 3.72 -10.30
C GLY A 191 9.82 2.37 -10.02
N ASP A 192 9.08 1.27 -10.19
CA ASP A 192 9.60 -0.08 -10.06
C ASP A 192 10.26 -0.53 -11.37
N VAL A 193 11.17 -1.50 -11.26
CA VAL A 193 11.84 -2.08 -12.43
C VAL A 193 11.04 -3.27 -12.92
N ALA A 194 10.41 -3.13 -14.08
CA ALA A 194 9.76 -4.26 -14.74
C ALA A 194 10.82 -5.30 -15.14
N LEU A 195 10.62 -6.54 -14.71
CA LEU A 195 11.45 -7.68 -15.09
C LEU A 195 10.81 -8.41 -16.27
N GLY A 196 11.64 -8.73 -17.28
CA GLY A 196 11.17 -9.40 -18.50
C GLY A 196 10.77 -8.44 -19.61
N HIS A 197 10.13 -8.97 -20.66
CA HIS A 197 9.88 -8.27 -21.92
C HIS A 197 8.41 -8.28 -22.34
N SER A 198 7.51 -8.76 -21.48
CA SER A 198 6.08 -8.81 -21.75
C SER A 198 5.33 -7.61 -21.15
N ALA A 199 4.00 -7.61 -21.31
CA ALA A 199 3.11 -6.66 -20.65
C ALA A 199 2.98 -6.90 -19.14
N TRP A 200 3.53 -8.00 -18.61
CA TRP A 200 3.42 -8.43 -17.21
C TRP A 200 4.78 -8.52 -16.54
N THR A 201 4.85 -8.09 -15.30
CA THR A 201 6.00 -8.28 -14.41
C THR A 201 5.54 -8.84 -13.06
N ALA A 202 6.44 -9.50 -12.32
CA ALA A 202 6.13 -10.01 -11.00
C ALA A 202 6.06 -8.86 -9.98
N VAL A 203 5.04 -8.85 -9.12
CA VAL A 203 4.88 -7.83 -8.07
C VAL A 203 5.99 -7.92 -7.01
N HIS A 204 6.31 -9.15 -6.55
CA HIS A 204 7.39 -9.36 -5.59
C HIS A 204 8.68 -9.76 -6.33
N HIS A 205 8.73 -11.00 -6.81
CA HIS A 205 9.83 -11.51 -7.66
C HIS A 205 9.39 -12.79 -8.37
N ALA A 206 10.11 -13.14 -9.43
CA ALA A 206 9.79 -14.23 -10.34
C ALA A 206 9.81 -15.65 -9.71
N PHE A 207 10.26 -15.80 -8.47
CA PHE A 207 10.36 -17.07 -7.76
C PHE A 207 9.25 -17.28 -6.74
N THR A 208 8.34 -16.33 -6.59
CA THR A 208 7.15 -16.46 -5.73
C THR A 208 6.15 -17.41 -6.36
N ALA A 209 5.69 -18.38 -5.57
CA ALA A 209 4.67 -19.33 -6.04
C ALA A 209 3.31 -18.63 -6.19
N PRO A 210 2.55 -18.95 -7.25
CA PRO A 210 1.13 -18.67 -7.26
C PRO A 210 0.44 -19.42 -6.11
N LYS A 211 -0.66 -18.88 -5.61
CA LYS A 211 -1.50 -19.63 -4.65
C LYS A 211 -2.03 -20.88 -5.32
N PRO A 212 -2.27 -21.98 -4.57
CA PRO A 212 -2.63 -23.28 -5.12
C PRO A 212 -3.83 -23.24 -6.08
N GLU A 213 -4.82 -22.40 -5.79
CA GLU A 213 -6.04 -22.23 -6.60
C GLU A 213 -5.78 -21.62 -7.98
N PHE A 214 -4.64 -20.97 -8.19
CA PHE A 214 -4.25 -20.34 -9.46
C PHE A 214 -3.22 -21.12 -10.27
N LEU A 215 -2.73 -22.27 -9.77
CA LEU A 215 -1.68 -23.06 -10.43
C LEU A 215 -2.00 -23.45 -11.88
N ASP A 216 -3.26 -23.69 -12.19
CA ASP A 216 -3.71 -24.09 -13.53
C ASP A 216 -4.15 -22.94 -14.44
N THR A 217 -4.20 -21.71 -13.90
CA THR A 217 -4.82 -20.56 -14.59
C THR A 217 -3.95 -19.32 -14.66
N PHE A 218 -2.92 -19.16 -13.83
CA PHE A 218 -2.14 -17.93 -13.70
C PHE A 218 -1.47 -17.46 -15.00
N ASP A 219 -1.17 -18.36 -15.92
CA ASP A 219 -0.59 -18.06 -17.22
C ASP A 219 -1.63 -17.73 -18.29
N LYS A 220 -2.89 -18.09 -18.05
CA LYS A 220 -4.02 -17.78 -18.96
C LYS A 220 -4.68 -16.45 -18.59
N ASP A 221 -4.68 -16.12 -17.31
CA ASP A 221 -5.23 -14.88 -16.74
C ASP A 221 -4.30 -14.33 -15.66
N PRO A 222 -3.15 -13.73 -16.06
CA PRO A 222 -2.16 -13.22 -15.11
C PRO A 222 -2.69 -12.13 -14.19
N GLY A 223 -3.65 -11.34 -14.66
CA GLY A 223 -4.21 -10.21 -13.91
C GLY A 223 -5.03 -10.62 -12.69
N SER A 224 -5.59 -11.83 -12.66
CA SER A 224 -6.35 -12.33 -11.50
C SER A 224 -5.56 -13.24 -10.57
N ALA A 225 -4.32 -13.62 -10.94
CA ALA A 225 -3.50 -14.53 -10.17
C ALA A 225 -2.95 -13.91 -8.89
N LEU A 226 -3.11 -14.60 -7.77
CA LEU A 226 -2.59 -14.17 -6.47
C LEU A 226 -1.29 -14.90 -6.11
N ALA A 227 -0.37 -14.16 -5.50
CA ALA A 227 0.89 -14.65 -4.98
C ALA A 227 0.70 -15.34 -3.62
N TYR A 228 1.46 -16.40 -3.39
CA TYR A 228 1.59 -16.99 -2.06
C TYR A 228 2.67 -16.23 -1.26
N ALA A 229 2.46 -14.92 -1.14
CA ALA A 229 3.33 -13.99 -0.44
C ALA A 229 2.65 -13.46 0.83
N TYR A 230 3.45 -12.96 1.74
CA TYR A 230 3.00 -12.41 3.02
C TYR A 230 4.00 -11.39 3.54
N ASP A 231 3.50 -10.24 3.96
CA ASP A 231 4.27 -9.17 4.57
C ASP A 231 3.73 -8.89 5.96
N ILE A 232 4.64 -8.67 6.92
CA ILE A 232 4.27 -8.23 8.26
C ILE A 232 4.51 -6.73 8.38
N VAL A 233 3.48 -6.03 8.81
CA VAL A 233 3.44 -4.57 8.91
C VAL A 233 3.29 -4.17 10.37
N CYS A 234 4.05 -3.16 10.77
CA CYS A 234 3.95 -2.51 12.08
C CYS A 234 3.87 -0.99 11.90
N ASN A 235 2.79 -0.37 12.40
CA ASN A 235 2.63 1.08 12.40
C ASN A 235 2.90 1.74 11.03
N GLY A 236 2.38 1.17 9.95
CA GLY A 236 2.58 1.69 8.59
C GLY A 236 3.93 1.34 7.96
N ASN A 237 4.72 0.48 8.59
CA ASN A 237 6.00 0.02 8.08
C ASN A 237 5.98 -1.49 7.86
N GLU A 238 6.39 -1.92 6.67
CA GLU A 238 6.74 -3.31 6.43
C GLU A 238 8.01 -3.64 7.20
N ILE A 239 7.92 -4.52 8.18
CA ILE A 239 9.03 -4.96 9.04
C ILE A 239 9.60 -6.32 8.64
N GLY A 240 8.93 -7.00 7.74
CA GLY A 240 9.39 -8.25 7.15
C GLY A 240 8.45 -8.74 6.09
N GLY A 241 8.98 -9.50 5.15
CA GLY A 241 8.20 -10.06 4.06
C GLY A 241 8.79 -11.37 3.56
N GLY A 242 7.97 -12.16 2.91
CA GLY A 242 8.36 -13.44 2.38
C GLY A 242 7.31 -14.09 1.49
N SER A 243 7.64 -15.26 1.01
CA SER A 243 6.72 -16.04 0.19
C SER A 243 7.01 -17.54 0.26
N ILE A 244 6.02 -18.33 -0.13
CA ILE A 244 6.24 -19.70 -0.57
C ILE A 244 6.87 -19.63 -1.96
N ARG A 245 7.94 -20.39 -2.15
CA ARG A 245 8.73 -20.37 -3.38
C ARG A 245 8.22 -21.40 -4.37
N ILE A 246 8.42 -21.12 -5.65
CA ILE A 246 8.28 -22.12 -6.69
C ILE A 246 9.37 -23.17 -6.46
N HIS A 247 8.99 -24.45 -6.40
CA HIS A 247 9.90 -25.58 -6.25
C HIS A 247 9.78 -26.57 -7.41
N ARG A 248 8.88 -26.29 -8.37
CA ARG A 248 8.65 -27.09 -9.57
C ARG A 248 9.15 -26.34 -10.79
N ARG A 249 9.98 -27.01 -11.59
CA ARG A 249 10.56 -26.41 -12.81
C ARG A 249 9.49 -25.98 -13.82
N ASP A 250 8.48 -26.82 -14.06
CA ASP A 250 7.40 -26.51 -15.00
C ASP A 250 6.62 -25.25 -14.63
N VAL A 251 6.38 -25.02 -13.33
CA VAL A 251 5.72 -23.80 -12.83
C VAL A 251 6.63 -22.59 -13.03
N GLN A 252 7.94 -22.71 -12.75
CA GLN A 252 8.90 -21.63 -12.90
C GLN A 252 9.04 -21.20 -14.37
N GLU A 253 9.11 -22.13 -15.28
CA GLU A 253 9.18 -21.86 -16.73
C GLU A 253 7.92 -21.13 -17.21
N ARG A 254 6.73 -21.52 -16.73
CA ARG A 254 5.47 -20.81 -17.04
C ARG A 254 5.44 -19.38 -16.48
N VAL A 255 5.95 -19.14 -15.28
CA VAL A 255 6.06 -17.81 -14.71
C VAL A 255 7.00 -16.93 -15.54
N PHE A 256 8.15 -17.45 -15.93
CA PHE A 256 9.08 -16.75 -16.84
C PHE A 256 8.42 -16.45 -18.18
N ALA A 257 7.66 -17.39 -18.75
CA ALA A 257 6.97 -17.17 -20.02
C ALA A 257 5.92 -16.04 -19.93
N VAL A 258 5.16 -15.94 -18.83
CA VAL A 258 4.24 -14.81 -18.58
C VAL A 258 4.98 -13.48 -18.58
N MET A 259 6.17 -13.43 -18.00
CA MET A 259 7.03 -12.23 -17.97
C MET A 259 7.77 -11.98 -19.28
N GLY A 260 7.63 -12.84 -20.29
CA GLY A 260 8.35 -12.72 -21.58
C GLY A 260 9.84 -13.06 -21.50
N ILE A 261 10.25 -13.82 -20.47
CA ILE A 261 11.62 -14.35 -20.37
C ILE A 261 11.64 -15.70 -21.09
N GLY A 262 12.31 -15.74 -22.25
CA GLY A 262 12.41 -16.94 -23.06
C GLY A 262 13.31 -18.01 -22.43
N GLU A 263 13.24 -19.24 -22.96
CA GLU A 263 13.99 -20.40 -22.43
C GLU A 263 15.51 -20.17 -22.42
N GLU A 264 16.08 -19.57 -23.48
CA GLU A 264 17.52 -19.29 -23.59
C GLU A 264 17.94 -18.26 -22.52
N GLU A 265 17.20 -17.18 -22.36
CA GLU A 265 17.45 -16.13 -21.37
C GLU A 265 17.28 -16.67 -19.94
N ALA A 266 16.24 -17.48 -19.71
CA ALA A 266 16.02 -18.14 -18.43
C ALA A 266 17.18 -19.07 -18.05
N GLN A 267 17.71 -19.81 -19.02
CA GLN A 267 18.86 -20.69 -18.81
C GLN A 267 20.15 -19.90 -18.58
N GLU A 268 20.36 -18.80 -19.29
CA GLU A 268 21.53 -17.94 -19.10
C GLU A 268 21.53 -17.28 -17.69
N LYS A 269 20.39 -16.71 -17.29
CA LYS A 269 20.29 -15.94 -16.03
C LYS A 269 20.04 -16.80 -14.80
N PHE A 270 19.26 -17.88 -14.95
CA PHE A 270 18.73 -18.68 -13.83
C PHE A 270 18.98 -20.19 -14.00
N GLY A 271 19.89 -20.57 -14.94
CA GLY A 271 20.19 -21.97 -15.22
C GLY A 271 20.57 -22.78 -13.99
N PHE A 272 21.35 -22.20 -13.08
CA PHE A 272 21.74 -22.81 -11.82
C PHE A 272 20.52 -23.20 -10.94
N LEU A 273 19.48 -22.36 -10.90
CA LEU A 273 18.26 -22.61 -10.18
C LEU A 273 17.41 -23.70 -10.89
N LEU A 274 17.23 -23.55 -12.21
CA LEU A 274 16.49 -24.52 -13.02
C LEU A 274 17.13 -25.91 -12.98
N ASP A 275 18.46 -25.96 -12.93
CA ASP A 275 19.18 -27.23 -12.77
C ASP A 275 19.03 -27.82 -11.37
N ALA A 276 19.01 -26.99 -10.33
CA ALA A 276 18.76 -27.46 -8.97
C ALA A 276 17.40 -28.13 -8.82
N PHE A 277 16.37 -27.70 -9.54
CA PHE A 277 15.05 -28.33 -9.51
C PHE A 277 15.06 -29.79 -10.03
N LYS A 278 16.03 -30.17 -10.86
CA LYS A 278 16.20 -31.54 -11.34
C LYS A 278 16.50 -32.53 -10.22
N TYR A 279 17.03 -32.08 -9.09
CA TYR A 279 17.37 -32.91 -7.93
C TYR A 279 16.23 -32.99 -6.90
N GLY A 280 15.04 -32.44 -7.21
CA GLY A 280 13.85 -32.54 -6.37
C GLY A 280 13.83 -31.53 -5.23
N ALA A 281 13.74 -30.25 -5.57
CA ALA A 281 13.57 -29.20 -4.56
C ALA A 281 12.31 -29.44 -3.71
N PRO A 282 12.38 -29.37 -2.37
CA PRO A 282 11.21 -29.50 -1.52
C PRO A 282 10.33 -28.25 -1.60
N PRO A 283 9.04 -28.35 -1.25
CA PRO A 283 8.25 -27.17 -0.95
C PRO A 283 8.94 -26.35 0.12
N MET A 284 9.18 -25.08 -0.15
CA MET A 284 9.91 -24.19 0.75
C MET A 284 9.31 -22.79 0.74
N GLY A 285 9.54 -22.05 1.81
CA GLY A 285 9.23 -20.66 1.94
C GLY A 285 10.17 -20.00 2.94
N GLY A 286 10.12 -18.70 3.03
CA GLY A 286 10.95 -17.97 3.96
C GLY A 286 10.39 -16.59 4.23
N ILE A 287 10.98 -15.94 5.23
CA ILE A 287 10.69 -14.54 5.57
C ILE A 287 12.02 -13.84 5.86
N ALA A 288 12.15 -12.62 5.40
CA ALA A 288 13.24 -11.72 5.75
C ALA A 288 12.68 -10.58 6.62
N PHE A 289 13.40 -10.25 7.69
CA PHE A 289 13.07 -9.13 8.56
C PHE A 289 14.00 -7.95 8.31
N GLY A 290 13.44 -6.75 8.18
CA GLY A 290 14.19 -5.50 8.07
C GLY A 290 14.67 -5.03 9.43
N TRP A 291 15.79 -5.55 9.91
CA TRP A 291 16.29 -5.26 11.25
C TRP A 291 16.52 -3.77 11.51
N ASP A 292 17.08 -3.04 10.57
CA ASP A 292 17.30 -1.59 10.74
C ASP A 292 15.96 -0.86 10.94
N ARG A 293 14.92 -1.28 10.24
CA ARG A 293 13.57 -0.72 10.39
C ARG A 293 12.94 -1.11 11.73
N ILE A 294 13.09 -2.35 12.15
CA ILE A 294 12.62 -2.80 13.46
C ILE A 294 13.31 -1.99 14.56
N ILE A 295 14.63 -1.85 14.49
CA ILE A 295 15.41 -1.11 15.49
C ILE A 295 15.01 0.37 15.49
N SER A 296 14.78 1.00 14.33
CA SER A 296 14.32 2.40 14.26
C SER A 296 12.97 2.59 14.94
N LEU A 297 12.04 1.66 14.74
CA LEU A 297 10.73 1.68 15.40
C LEU A 297 10.86 1.53 16.93
N LEU A 298 11.68 0.59 17.40
CA LEU A 298 11.92 0.38 18.84
C LEU A 298 12.62 1.57 19.49
N ALA A 299 13.53 2.24 18.76
CA ALA A 299 14.25 3.43 19.22
C ALA A 299 13.39 4.72 19.13
N GLY A 300 12.25 4.67 18.46
CA GLY A 300 11.38 5.85 18.26
C GLY A 300 12.00 6.92 17.35
N VAL A 301 12.82 6.51 16.36
CA VAL A 301 13.46 7.43 15.41
C VAL A 301 12.86 7.27 14.00
N ASP A 302 12.84 8.37 13.24
CA ASP A 302 12.19 8.42 11.93
C ASP A 302 13.03 7.84 10.79
N SER A 303 14.36 7.78 10.98
CA SER A 303 15.28 7.36 9.94
C SER A 303 16.12 6.16 10.36
N ILE A 304 16.21 5.14 9.51
CA ILE A 304 17.11 4.00 9.70
C ILE A 304 18.59 4.43 9.76
N ARG A 305 18.94 5.61 9.23
CA ARG A 305 20.30 6.16 9.30
C ARG A 305 20.75 6.42 10.73
N GLU A 306 19.82 6.62 11.65
CA GLU A 306 20.11 6.86 13.06
C GLU A 306 20.47 5.58 13.84
N VAL A 307 20.14 4.42 13.27
CA VAL A 307 20.36 3.11 13.88
C VAL A 307 21.39 2.24 13.14
N ILE A 308 21.80 2.64 11.93
CA ILE A 308 22.85 1.96 11.17
C ILE A 308 24.21 2.48 11.62
N ALA A 309 25.10 1.56 12.06
CA ALA A 309 26.42 1.91 12.56
C ALA A 309 27.33 2.61 11.53
N PHE A 310 27.21 2.24 10.25
CA PHE A 310 28.02 2.77 9.14
C PHE A 310 27.13 3.13 7.96
N PRO A 311 26.33 4.23 8.06
CA PRO A 311 25.43 4.62 6.98
C PRO A 311 26.21 5.06 5.74
N LYS A 312 25.72 4.66 4.56
CA LYS A 312 26.28 5.05 3.27
C LYS A 312 25.46 6.17 2.62
N THR A 313 26.14 7.00 1.83
CA THR A 313 25.44 7.92 0.92
C THR A 313 24.77 7.16 -0.23
N GLY A 314 23.90 7.82 -0.99
CA GLY A 314 23.26 7.22 -2.18
C GLY A 314 24.25 6.69 -3.22
N ASN A 315 25.49 7.21 -3.23
CA ASN A 315 26.57 6.75 -4.10
C ASN A 315 27.48 5.68 -3.45
N GLY A 316 27.09 5.13 -2.30
CA GLY A 316 27.85 4.11 -1.59
C GLY A 316 29.07 4.63 -0.82
N TYR A 317 29.30 5.94 -0.77
CA TYR A 317 30.39 6.55 -0.02
C TYR A 317 30.11 6.49 1.47
N ASP A 318 31.14 6.18 2.27
CA ASP A 318 31.10 6.20 3.72
C ASP A 318 31.45 7.62 4.21
N PRO A 319 30.53 8.35 4.87
CA PRO A 319 30.82 9.70 5.34
C PRO A 319 31.80 9.75 6.52
N LEU A 320 32.16 8.59 7.11
CA LEU A 320 33.08 8.48 8.24
C LEU A 320 34.50 8.12 7.81
N THR A 321 34.72 7.82 6.55
CA THR A 321 36.06 7.58 5.95
C THR A 321 36.28 8.57 4.82
#